data_0c7b1e7cd900f65fa69bf21a122c6397
#
_entry.id   0c7b1e7cd900f65fa69bf21a122c6397
#
_cell.length_a   1.000
_cell.length_b   1.000
_cell.length_c   1.000
_cell.angle_alpha   90.00
_cell.angle_beta   90.00
_cell.angle_gamma   90.00
#
_symmetry.space_group_name_H-M   'P 1'
#
loop_
_entity.id
_entity.type
_entity.pdbx_description
1 polymer ?
#
loop_
_entity_poly.entity_id
_entity_poly.type
_entity_poly.pdbx_seq_one_letter_code
_entity_poly.pdbx_strand_id
1 'polypeptide(L)'
;MQTPNIGQIAIWFVIFLLSLTVHECAHAWAAERSGDSTGRYLGRITLNPLPHIDILGTVIVPLAMMIFGGWMFGWAKPVPFNPLNLKDRKVGEILIALAGPFSNIMLAIIFFVLLKTVASDSMASATLMMGDLAEPVGMMLIIGLQINIVLAIFNLIPIPPLDGHHVLRNLLPDTLADSFAEASPMLGLIGMALLISTGFAGYLINPVMNMVFSWLR
;
A
#
# COMPACT_ATOMS: atom_id res chain seq x y z
N MET A 1 1.67 18.23 -18.53
CA MET A 1 1.75 17.97 -17.09
C MET A 1 2.90 18.80 -16.55
N GLN A 2 2.68 19.59 -15.50
CA GLN A 2 3.78 20.31 -14.85
C GLN A 2 4.66 19.29 -14.10
N THR A 3 5.97 19.42 -14.20
CA THR A 3 6.90 18.61 -13.41
C THR A 3 6.68 18.94 -11.93
N PRO A 4 6.54 17.91 -11.06
CA PRO A 4 6.34 18.14 -9.63
C PRO A 4 7.53 18.90 -9.06
N ASN A 5 7.27 19.88 -8.19
CA ASN A 5 8.32 20.59 -7.49
C ASN A 5 8.94 19.69 -6.38
N ILE A 6 10.14 20.07 -5.91
CA ILE A 6 10.89 19.28 -4.90
C ILE A 6 10.05 19.06 -3.62
N GLY A 7 9.26 20.07 -3.20
CA GLY A 7 8.39 19.95 -2.02
C GLY A 7 7.31 18.89 -2.21
N GLN A 8 6.69 18.86 -3.37
CA GLN A 8 5.68 17.82 -3.72
C GLN A 8 6.28 16.42 -3.73
N ILE A 9 7.49 16.28 -4.30
CA ILE A 9 8.23 15.02 -4.30
C ILE A 9 8.52 14.56 -2.87
N ALA A 10 8.99 15.47 -2.01
CA ALA A 10 9.30 15.15 -0.62
C ALA A 10 8.05 14.72 0.17
N ILE A 11 6.93 15.44 0.04
CA ILE A 11 5.66 15.10 0.67
C ILE A 11 5.21 13.71 0.22
N TRP A 12 5.20 13.47 -1.10
CA TRP A 12 4.80 12.19 -1.64
C TRP A 12 5.65 11.05 -1.09
N PHE A 13 6.97 11.22 -1.10
CA PHE A 13 7.91 10.19 -0.64
C PHE A 13 7.73 9.86 0.84
N VAL A 14 7.56 10.87 1.70
CA VAL A 14 7.31 10.67 3.14
C VAL A 14 6.01 9.91 3.38
N ILE A 15 4.93 10.30 2.70
CA ILE A 15 3.63 9.63 2.83
C ILE A 15 3.68 8.20 2.29
N PHE A 16 4.33 7.98 1.15
CA PHE A 16 4.52 6.64 0.59
C PHE A 16 5.29 5.74 1.56
N LEU A 17 6.39 6.23 2.12
CA LEU A 17 7.21 5.49 3.06
C LEU A 17 6.44 5.16 4.35
N LEU A 18 5.66 6.11 4.89
CA LEU A 18 4.78 5.88 6.03
C LEU A 18 3.74 4.79 5.73
N SER A 19 3.06 4.90 4.59
CA SER A 19 2.02 3.96 4.18
C SER A 19 2.54 2.54 3.99
N LEU A 20 3.71 2.39 3.35
CA LEU A 20 4.39 1.10 3.22
C LEU A 20 4.86 0.55 4.57
N THR A 21 5.39 1.40 5.46
CA THR A 21 5.85 0.99 6.79
C THR A 21 4.69 0.42 7.61
N VAL A 22 3.54 1.08 7.62
CA VAL A 22 2.34 0.60 8.33
C VAL A 22 1.85 -0.72 7.72
N HIS A 23 1.84 -0.82 6.40
CA HIS A 23 1.47 -2.02 5.66
C HIS A 23 2.33 -3.23 6.04
N GLU A 24 3.67 -3.10 5.96
CA GLU A 24 4.60 -4.18 6.33
C GLU A 24 4.54 -4.53 7.82
N CYS A 25 4.41 -3.51 8.69
CA CYS A 25 4.22 -3.73 10.12
C CYS A 25 2.93 -4.51 10.41
N ALA A 26 1.86 -4.27 9.67
CA ALA A 26 0.60 -4.98 9.81
C ALA A 26 0.75 -6.48 9.44
N HIS A 27 1.48 -6.81 8.35
CA HIS A 27 1.82 -8.19 8.01
C HIS A 27 2.59 -8.89 9.14
N ALA A 28 3.64 -8.23 9.67
CA ALA A 28 4.44 -8.78 10.76
C ALA A 28 3.61 -9.01 12.03
N TRP A 29 2.72 -8.06 12.35
CA TRP A 29 1.83 -8.16 13.51
C TRP A 29 0.79 -9.28 13.34
N ALA A 30 0.21 -9.42 12.16
CA ALA A 30 -0.74 -10.49 11.86
C ALA A 30 -0.08 -11.87 11.91
N ALA A 31 1.17 -12.01 11.42
CA ALA A 31 1.95 -13.24 11.52
C ALA A 31 2.14 -13.66 12.97
N GLU A 32 2.53 -12.71 13.84
CA GLU A 32 2.69 -12.97 15.26
C GLU A 32 1.39 -13.41 15.94
N ARG A 33 0.29 -12.74 15.64
CA ARG A 33 -1.03 -13.12 16.17
C ARG A 33 -1.48 -14.51 15.70
N SER A 34 -1.05 -14.89 14.51
CA SER A 34 -1.31 -16.20 13.91
C SER A 34 -0.36 -17.30 14.41
N GLY A 35 0.67 -16.96 15.20
CA GLY A 35 1.58 -17.90 15.84
C GLY A 35 3.05 -17.80 15.44
N ASP A 36 3.38 -17.03 14.39
CA ASP A 36 4.76 -16.89 13.93
C ASP A 36 5.40 -15.58 14.41
N SER A 37 6.37 -15.68 15.28
CA SER A 37 7.12 -14.53 15.82
C SER A 37 8.37 -14.15 15.02
N THR A 38 8.58 -14.72 13.82
CA THR A 38 9.75 -14.43 12.98
C THR A 38 9.91 -12.93 12.72
N GLY A 39 8.82 -12.26 12.34
CA GLY A 39 8.81 -10.81 12.10
C GLY A 39 9.21 -10.00 13.34
N ARG A 40 8.80 -10.41 14.54
CA ARG A 40 9.21 -9.76 15.80
C ARG A 40 10.71 -9.89 16.03
N TYR A 41 11.26 -11.09 15.93
CA TYR A 41 12.70 -11.34 16.14
C TYR A 41 13.58 -10.57 15.15
N LEU A 42 13.06 -10.29 13.97
CA LEU A 42 13.74 -9.50 12.93
C LEU A 42 13.47 -7.99 13.06
N GLY A 43 12.79 -7.54 14.12
CA GLY A 43 12.49 -6.13 14.34
C GLY A 43 11.54 -5.51 13.30
N ARG A 44 10.63 -6.35 12.70
CA ARG A 44 9.71 -5.90 11.66
C ARG A 44 8.38 -5.35 12.22
N ILE A 45 8.07 -5.59 13.50
CA ILE A 45 6.92 -4.99 14.18
C ILE A 45 7.34 -3.61 14.70
N THR A 46 7.43 -2.65 13.80
CA THR A 46 7.89 -1.29 14.10
C THR A 46 7.34 -0.30 13.06
N LEU A 47 7.08 0.93 13.50
CA LEU A 47 6.76 2.06 12.61
C LEU A 47 8.02 2.82 12.16
N ASN A 48 9.21 2.38 12.57
CA ASN A 48 10.46 2.86 11.98
C ASN A 48 10.56 2.36 10.53
N PRO A 49 10.68 3.22 9.52
CA PRO A 49 10.72 2.80 8.12
C PRO A 49 11.99 2.03 7.74
N LEU A 50 13.11 2.23 8.44
CA LEU A 50 14.41 1.68 8.03
C LEU A 50 14.43 0.17 7.81
N PRO A 51 13.83 -0.69 8.68
CA PRO A 51 13.77 -2.13 8.44
C PRO A 51 12.95 -2.52 7.21
N HIS A 52 12.04 -1.67 6.74
CA HIS A 52 11.11 -1.94 5.65
C HIS A 52 11.60 -1.40 4.29
N ILE A 53 12.67 -0.60 4.27
CA ILE A 53 13.22 -0.03 3.04
C ILE A 53 13.92 -1.13 2.23
N ASP A 54 13.51 -1.24 0.97
CA ASP A 54 14.26 -1.84 -0.12
C ASP A 54 14.83 -0.71 -0.97
N ILE A 55 16.17 -0.64 -1.09
CA ILE A 55 16.82 0.50 -1.78
C ILE A 55 16.32 0.64 -3.21
N LEU A 56 16.15 -0.47 -3.92
CA LEU A 56 15.69 -0.46 -5.30
C LEU A 56 14.19 -0.12 -5.37
N GLY A 57 13.37 -0.87 -4.63
CA GLY A 57 11.90 -0.78 -4.71
C GLY A 57 11.31 0.43 -4.02
N THR A 58 11.90 0.86 -2.89
CA THR A 58 11.33 1.95 -2.09
C THR A 58 11.92 3.32 -2.48
N VAL A 59 13.15 3.36 -3.03
CA VAL A 59 13.84 4.63 -3.30
C VAL A 59 14.09 4.81 -4.79
N ILE A 60 14.85 3.93 -5.43
CA ILE A 60 15.35 4.15 -6.80
C ILE A 60 14.19 4.13 -7.80
N VAL A 61 13.35 3.09 -7.76
CA VAL A 61 12.26 2.93 -8.74
C VAL A 61 11.23 4.05 -8.62
N PRO A 62 10.67 4.42 -7.44
CA PRO A 62 9.73 5.52 -7.33
C PRO A 62 10.31 6.86 -7.80
N LEU A 63 11.56 7.18 -7.43
CA LEU A 63 12.20 8.42 -7.86
C LEU A 63 12.45 8.45 -9.37
N ALA A 64 12.89 7.34 -9.96
CA ALA A 64 13.06 7.25 -11.40
C ALA A 64 11.73 7.43 -12.14
N MET A 65 10.65 6.78 -11.68
CA MET A 65 9.32 6.93 -12.27
C MET A 65 8.79 8.36 -12.16
N MET A 66 9.06 9.07 -11.05
CA MET A 66 8.75 10.49 -10.92
C MET A 66 9.45 11.35 -11.97
N ILE A 67 10.75 11.10 -12.20
CA ILE A 67 11.56 11.87 -13.16
C ILE A 67 11.08 11.62 -14.60
N PHE A 68 10.76 10.37 -14.93
CA PHE A 68 10.31 9.98 -16.28
C PHE A 68 8.81 10.17 -16.54
N GLY A 69 8.05 10.72 -15.56
CA GLY A 69 6.63 11.04 -15.72
C GLY A 69 5.71 9.79 -15.76
N GLY A 70 6.18 8.66 -15.21
CA GLY A 70 5.41 7.42 -15.11
C GLY A 70 4.49 7.38 -13.89
N TRP A 71 3.69 6.32 -13.81
CA TRP A 71 2.96 5.96 -12.59
C TRP A 71 3.96 5.61 -11.48
N MET A 72 3.80 6.23 -10.31
CA MET A 72 4.67 5.97 -9.18
C MET A 72 4.36 4.58 -8.62
N PHE A 73 5.28 3.66 -8.86
CA PHE A 73 5.24 2.30 -8.36
C PHE A 73 6.48 2.06 -7.50
N GLY A 74 6.32 1.24 -6.48
CA GLY A 74 7.42 0.83 -5.63
C GLY A 74 6.99 -0.29 -4.70
N TRP A 75 7.95 -0.93 -4.07
CA TRP A 75 7.72 -2.01 -3.10
C TRP A 75 8.61 -1.84 -1.88
N ALA A 76 8.18 -2.41 -0.76
CA ALA A 76 8.97 -2.51 0.45
C ALA A 76 9.77 -3.82 0.48
N LYS A 77 10.71 -3.90 1.40
CA LYS A 77 11.35 -5.17 1.74
C LYS A 77 10.32 -6.06 2.45
N PRO A 78 9.91 -7.19 1.86
CA PRO A 78 8.83 -8.01 2.39
C PRO A 78 9.15 -8.55 3.79
N VAL A 79 8.11 -8.68 4.62
CA VAL A 79 8.21 -9.31 5.94
C VAL A 79 8.27 -10.82 5.78
N PRO A 80 9.37 -11.48 6.21
CA PRO A 80 9.41 -12.93 6.19
C PRO A 80 8.56 -13.51 7.33
N PHE A 81 7.84 -14.58 7.04
CA PHE A 81 7.17 -15.41 8.05
C PHE A 81 7.38 -16.90 7.75
N ASN A 82 7.26 -17.74 8.78
CA ASN A 82 7.38 -19.19 8.63
C ASN A 82 5.98 -19.83 8.73
N PRO A 83 5.46 -20.38 7.63
CA PRO A 83 4.14 -21.01 7.61
C PRO A 83 4.00 -22.19 8.58
N LEU A 84 5.12 -22.85 8.95
CA LEU A 84 5.11 -23.98 9.88
C LEU A 84 4.83 -23.57 11.34
N ASN A 85 5.01 -22.30 11.67
CA ASN A 85 4.75 -21.77 13.00
C ASN A 85 3.30 -21.32 13.18
N LEU A 86 2.52 -21.22 12.08
CA LEU A 86 1.15 -20.76 12.13
C LEU A 86 0.25 -21.81 12.78
N LYS A 87 -0.67 -21.38 13.66
CA LYS A 87 -1.65 -22.24 14.34
C LYS A 87 -2.59 -22.95 13.35
N ASP A 88 -3.02 -22.22 12.34
CA ASP A 88 -3.71 -22.70 11.15
C ASP A 88 -3.02 -22.07 9.95
N ARG A 89 -2.44 -22.89 9.10
CA ARG A 89 -1.62 -22.41 7.99
C ARG A 89 -2.45 -21.61 6.98
N LYS A 90 -3.59 -22.16 6.51
CA LYS A 90 -4.41 -21.51 5.47
C LYS A 90 -5.02 -20.20 5.99
N VAL A 91 -5.64 -20.26 7.15
CA VAL A 91 -6.25 -19.06 7.77
C VAL A 91 -5.17 -18.03 8.13
N GLY A 92 -4.05 -18.48 8.69
CA GLY A 92 -2.94 -17.59 9.06
C GLY A 92 -2.35 -16.87 7.84
N GLU A 93 -2.07 -17.58 6.75
CA GLU A 93 -1.57 -16.97 5.50
C GLU A 93 -2.56 -15.95 4.93
N ILE A 94 -3.88 -16.24 4.95
CA ILE A 94 -4.93 -15.31 4.52
C ILE A 94 -4.95 -14.05 5.40
N LEU A 95 -4.92 -14.22 6.73
CA LEU A 95 -4.93 -13.09 7.68
C LEU A 95 -3.69 -12.21 7.52
N ILE A 96 -2.53 -12.83 7.34
CA ILE A 96 -1.28 -12.10 7.07
C ILE A 96 -1.43 -11.29 5.78
N ALA A 97 -1.84 -11.94 4.68
CA ALA A 97 -1.96 -11.28 3.39
C ALA A 97 -2.97 -10.12 3.40
N LEU A 98 -4.08 -10.26 4.11
CA LEU A 98 -5.09 -9.19 4.21
C LEU A 98 -4.70 -8.05 5.15
N ALA A 99 -3.78 -8.27 6.10
CA ALA A 99 -3.44 -7.28 7.12
C ALA A 99 -2.84 -6.00 6.53
N GLY A 100 -1.95 -6.12 5.53
CA GLY A 100 -1.37 -4.99 4.83
C GLY A 100 -2.42 -4.13 4.13
N PRO A 101 -3.17 -4.66 3.17
CA PRO A 101 -4.24 -3.93 2.50
C PRO A 101 -5.27 -3.34 3.47
N PHE A 102 -5.65 -4.07 4.53
CA PHE A 102 -6.58 -3.58 5.54
C PHE A 102 -6.00 -2.38 6.30
N SER A 103 -4.73 -2.39 6.65
CA SER A 103 -4.06 -1.26 7.29
C SER A 103 -4.06 -0.01 6.40
N ASN A 104 -3.89 -0.17 5.09
CA ASN A 104 -4.00 0.93 4.14
C ASN A 104 -5.43 1.46 4.01
N ILE A 105 -6.46 0.59 4.06
CA ILE A 105 -7.86 1.05 4.12
C ILE A 105 -8.09 1.89 5.37
N MET A 106 -7.58 1.47 6.52
CA MET A 106 -7.70 2.24 7.77
C MET A 106 -7.01 3.59 7.68
N LEU A 107 -5.79 3.64 7.11
CA LEU A 107 -5.09 4.91 6.87
C LEU A 107 -5.86 5.80 5.87
N ALA A 108 -6.42 5.24 4.80
CA ALA A 108 -7.24 6.00 3.86
C ALA A 108 -8.45 6.63 4.54
N ILE A 109 -9.13 5.89 5.43
CA ILE A 109 -10.25 6.41 6.24
C ILE A 109 -9.77 7.56 7.15
N ILE A 110 -8.63 7.42 7.81
CA ILE A 110 -8.06 8.47 8.66
C ILE A 110 -7.79 9.73 7.83
N PHE A 111 -7.09 9.60 6.70
CA PHE A 111 -6.81 10.73 5.81
C PHE A 111 -8.09 11.38 5.26
N PHE A 112 -9.10 10.57 4.92
CA PHE A 112 -10.41 11.05 4.48
C PHE A 112 -11.11 11.88 5.54
N VAL A 113 -11.19 11.38 6.78
CA VAL A 113 -11.81 12.09 7.91
C VAL A 113 -11.09 13.40 8.20
N LEU A 114 -9.74 13.37 8.26
CA LEU A 114 -8.94 14.57 8.46
C LEU A 114 -9.13 15.58 7.33
N LEU A 115 -9.16 15.13 6.08
CA LEU A 115 -9.38 16.01 4.93
C LEU A 115 -10.79 16.63 4.98
N LYS A 116 -11.81 15.87 5.35
CA LYS A 116 -13.18 16.35 5.47
C LYS A 116 -13.33 17.36 6.61
N THR A 117 -12.67 17.16 7.76
CA THR A 117 -12.68 18.14 8.85
C THR A 117 -12.01 19.45 8.47
N VAL A 118 -10.84 19.39 7.80
CA VAL A 118 -10.16 20.59 7.30
C VAL A 118 -10.97 21.31 6.21
N ALA A 119 -11.67 20.57 5.35
CA ALA A 119 -12.51 21.15 4.29
C ALA A 119 -13.83 21.76 4.81
N SER A 120 -14.42 21.19 5.90
CA SER A 120 -15.69 21.65 6.47
C SER A 120 -15.61 23.00 7.18
N ASP A 121 -14.44 23.30 7.78
CA ASP A 121 -14.18 24.56 8.49
C ASP A 121 -13.67 25.64 7.55
N SER A 122 -14.30 25.89 6.46
CA SER A 122 -13.88 26.74 5.35
C SER A 122 -12.35 26.84 5.17
N MET A 123 -11.85 26.62 3.98
CA MET A 123 -10.41 26.80 3.64
C MET A 123 -9.83 28.10 4.22
N ALA A 124 -10.68 29.14 4.42
CA ALA A 124 -10.31 30.38 5.04
C ALA A 124 -9.94 30.23 6.54
N SER A 125 -10.66 29.41 7.30
CA SER A 125 -10.33 29.17 8.73
C SER A 125 -9.06 28.32 8.86
N ALA A 126 -8.86 27.31 8.03
CA ALA A 126 -7.64 26.53 8.01
C ALA A 126 -6.43 27.41 7.64
N THR A 127 -6.57 28.29 6.66
CA THR A 127 -5.51 29.24 6.28
C THR A 127 -5.23 30.26 7.40
N LEU A 128 -6.26 30.73 8.11
CA LEU A 128 -6.07 31.62 9.27
C LEU A 128 -5.35 30.94 10.44
N MET A 129 -5.61 29.65 10.67
CA MET A 129 -4.99 28.90 11.77
C MET A 129 -3.59 28.35 11.41
N MET A 130 -3.38 27.91 10.17
CA MET A 130 -2.15 27.24 9.72
C MET A 130 -1.21 28.14 8.91
N GLY A 131 -1.68 29.27 8.43
CA GLY A 131 -0.88 30.17 7.57
C GLY A 131 -0.34 29.44 6.34
N ASP A 132 0.95 29.59 6.07
CA ASP A 132 1.65 28.98 4.93
C ASP A 132 1.68 27.42 4.96
N LEU A 133 1.32 26.81 6.09
CA LEU A 133 1.29 25.35 6.22
C LEU A 133 -0.03 24.74 5.72
N ALA A 134 -1.07 25.52 5.48
CA ALA A 134 -2.38 25.01 5.07
C ALA A 134 -2.32 24.24 3.75
N GLU A 135 -1.60 24.78 2.75
CA GLU A 135 -1.43 24.13 1.44
C GLU A 135 -0.63 22.81 1.52
N PRO A 136 0.57 22.77 2.13
CA PRO A 136 1.32 21.53 2.32
C PRO A 136 0.55 20.46 3.09
N VAL A 137 -0.17 20.83 4.16
CA VAL A 137 -0.98 19.89 4.95
C VAL A 137 -2.13 19.34 4.11
N GLY A 138 -2.87 20.19 3.40
CA GLY A 138 -3.92 19.75 2.48
C GLY A 138 -3.39 18.77 1.43
N MET A 139 -2.23 19.06 0.86
CA MET A 139 -1.55 18.17 -0.10
C MET A 139 -1.18 16.83 0.54
N MET A 140 -0.61 16.81 1.75
CA MET A 140 -0.29 15.58 2.49
C MET A 140 -1.53 14.70 2.70
N LEU A 141 -2.65 15.30 3.07
CA LEU A 141 -3.90 14.58 3.32
C LEU A 141 -4.47 13.97 2.03
N ILE A 142 -4.46 14.73 0.93
CA ILE A 142 -4.92 14.24 -0.38
C ILE A 142 -4.02 13.10 -0.87
N ILE A 143 -2.70 13.29 -0.84
CA ILE A 143 -1.73 12.28 -1.26
C ILE A 143 -1.84 11.04 -0.37
N GLY A 144 -2.00 11.22 0.94
CA GLY A 144 -2.17 10.12 1.89
C GLY A 144 -3.41 9.28 1.60
N LEU A 145 -4.54 9.94 1.34
CA LEU A 145 -5.76 9.28 0.92
C LEU A 145 -5.56 8.48 -0.37
N GLN A 146 -4.97 9.11 -1.40
CA GLN A 146 -4.75 8.49 -2.70
C GLN A 146 -3.82 7.28 -2.64
N ILE A 147 -2.64 7.44 -2.01
CA ILE A 147 -1.65 6.35 -1.90
C ILE A 147 -2.24 5.15 -1.19
N ASN A 148 -2.96 5.36 -0.08
CA ASN A 148 -3.49 4.25 0.70
C ASN A 148 -4.65 3.53 -0.01
N ILE A 149 -5.50 4.22 -0.77
CA ILE A 149 -6.50 3.59 -1.64
C ILE A 149 -5.80 2.75 -2.71
N VAL A 150 -4.79 3.32 -3.38
CA VAL A 150 -4.04 2.61 -4.43
C VAL A 150 -3.35 1.37 -3.87
N LEU A 151 -2.63 1.49 -2.75
CA LEU A 151 -1.94 0.36 -2.13
C LEU A 151 -2.92 -0.74 -1.71
N ALA A 152 -4.07 -0.39 -1.13
CA ALA A 152 -5.06 -1.37 -0.72
C ALA A 152 -5.65 -2.13 -1.91
N ILE A 153 -6.13 -1.43 -2.94
CA ILE A 153 -6.75 -2.05 -4.12
C ILE A 153 -5.71 -2.87 -4.89
N PHE A 154 -4.52 -2.29 -5.13
CA PHE A 154 -3.47 -2.94 -5.90
C PHE A 154 -3.02 -4.24 -5.25
N ASN A 155 -2.74 -4.23 -3.94
CA ASN A 155 -2.31 -5.44 -3.23
C ASN A 155 -3.41 -6.50 -3.07
N LEU A 156 -4.68 -6.17 -3.23
CA LEU A 156 -5.76 -7.15 -3.25
C LEU A 156 -5.92 -7.87 -4.60
N ILE A 157 -5.23 -7.42 -5.66
CA ILE A 157 -5.25 -8.12 -6.96
C ILE A 157 -4.58 -9.49 -6.80
N PRO A 158 -5.24 -10.59 -7.25
CA PRO A 158 -4.74 -11.95 -7.03
C PRO A 158 -3.63 -12.34 -8.03
N ILE A 159 -2.63 -11.50 -8.18
CA ILE A 159 -1.48 -11.69 -9.08
C ILE A 159 -0.18 -11.60 -8.27
N PRO A 160 0.74 -12.59 -8.34
CA PRO A 160 2.04 -12.46 -7.71
C PRO A 160 2.82 -11.23 -8.23
N PRO A 161 3.59 -10.54 -7.41
CA PRO A 161 3.90 -10.81 -6.00
C PRO A 161 2.95 -10.08 -5.00
N LEU A 162 1.77 -9.63 -5.41
CA LEU A 162 0.82 -8.88 -4.59
C LEU A 162 0.14 -9.76 -3.53
N ASP A 163 -0.30 -9.19 -2.41
CA ASP A 163 -0.86 -9.94 -1.28
C ASP A 163 -2.07 -10.80 -1.65
N GLY A 164 -2.90 -10.30 -2.57
CA GLY A 164 -4.09 -11.00 -3.04
C GLY A 164 -3.81 -12.39 -3.62
N HIS A 165 -2.60 -12.64 -4.11
CA HIS A 165 -2.25 -13.98 -4.61
C HIS A 165 -2.16 -15.01 -3.48
N HIS A 166 -1.71 -14.62 -2.28
CA HIS A 166 -1.70 -15.52 -1.11
C HIS A 166 -3.13 -15.85 -0.67
N VAL A 167 -4.03 -14.87 -0.73
CA VAL A 167 -5.45 -15.10 -0.44
C VAL A 167 -6.05 -16.09 -1.43
N LEU A 168 -5.87 -15.85 -2.74
CA LEU A 168 -6.37 -16.73 -3.79
C LEU A 168 -5.82 -18.15 -3.64
N ARG A 169 -4.51 -18.30 -3.48
CA ARG A 169 -3.85 -19.60 -3.30
C ARG A 169 -4.47 -20.41 -2.17
N ASN A 170 -4.73 -19.79 -1.02
CA ASN A 170 -5.27 -20.50 0.15
C ASN A 170 -6.78 -20.77 0.07
N LEU A 171 -7.51 -20.13 -0.85
CA LEU A 171 -8.91 -20.41 -1.15
C LEU A 171 -9.08 -21.52 -2.20
N LEU A 172 -8.04 -21.81 -2.99
CA LEU A 172 -8.09 -22.88 -3.99
C LEU A 172 -8.01 -24.26 -3.33
N PRO A 173 -8.61 -25.31 -3.97
CA PRO A 173 -8.32 -26.70 -3.64
C PRO A 173 -6.82 -26.98 -3.74
N ASP A 174 -6.31 -27.91 -2.90
CA ASP A 174 -4.86 -28.15 -2.75
C ASP A 174 -4.15 -28.42 -4.08
N THR A 175 -4.74 -29.23 -4.96
CA THR A 175 -4.18 -29.54 -6.29
C THR A 175 -4.02 -28.30 -7.19
N LEU A 176 -4.96 -27.36 -7.14
CA LEU A 176 -4.89 -26.10 -7.89
C LEU A 176 -3.96 -25.11 -7.21
N ALA A 177 -3.92 -25.09 -5.88
CA ALA A 177 -3.04 -24.23 -5.10
C ALA A 177 -1.56 -24.54 -5.36
N ASP A 178 -1.21 -25.84 -5.49
CA ASP A 178 0.16 -26.27 -5.81
C ASP A 178 0.54 -25.87 -7.24
N SER A 179 -0.32 -26.13 -8.21
CA SER A 179 -0.10 -25.72 -9.61
C SER A 179 0.01 -24.19 -9.74
N PHE A 180 -0.81 -23.44 -8.99
CA PHE A 180 -0.74 -21.98 -8.95
C PHE A 180 0.56 -21.48 -8.32
N ALA A 181 1.05 -22.15 -7.26
CA ALA A 181 2.31 -21.83 -6.61
C ALA A 181 3.52 -22.07 -7.53
N GLU A 182 3.52 -23.18 -8.28
CA GLU A 182 4.56 -23.49 -9.26
C GLU A 182 4.61 -22.46 -10.41
N ALA A 183 3.43 -22.04 -10.90
CA ALA A 183 3.31 -21.05 -11.97
C ALA A 183 3.50 -19.60 -11.49
N SER A 184 3.53 -19.37 -10.17
CA SER A 184 3.50 -18.03 -9.55
C SER A 184 4.58 -17.07 -10.07
N PRO A 185 5.88 -17.45 -10.27
CA PRO A 185 6.88 -16.52 -10.77
C PRO A 185 6.57 -16.04 -12.21
N MET A 186 6.12 -16.95 -13.07
CA MET A 186 5.76 -16.61 -14.45
C MET A 186 4.45 -15.81 -14.52
N LEU A 187 3.45 -16.19 -13.74
CA LEU A 187 2.18 -15.47 -13.63
C LEU A 187 2.40 -14.06 -13.10
N GLY A 188 3.31 -13.89 -12.14
CA GLY A 188 3.68 -12.59 -11.60
C GLY A 188 4.30 -11.68 -12.65
N LEU A 189 5.26 -12.18 -13.41
CA LEU A 189 5.91 -11.39 -14.45
C LEU A 189 4.93 -10.96 -15.54
N ILE A 190 4.16 -11.91 -16.08
CA ILE A 190 3.17 -11.65 -17.13
C ILE A 190 2.03 -10.77 -16.60
N GLY A 191 1.49 -11.10 -15.42
CA GLY A 191 0.38 -10.36 -14.82
C GLY A 191 0.75 -8.91 -14.53
N MET A 192 1.92 -8.64 -13.95
CA MET A 192 2.40 -7.28 -13.73
C MET A 192 2.63 -6.52 -15.03
N ALA A 193 3.21 -7.16 -16.05
CA ALA A 193 3.37 -6.54 -17.36
C ALA A 193 2.02 -6.17 -17.99
N LEU A 194 1.01 -7.03 -17.89
CA LEU A 194 -0.33 -6.76 -18.36
C LEU A 194 -1.02 -5.65 -17.56
N LEU A 195 -0.92 -5.67 -16.23
CA LEU A 195 -1.49 -4.60 -15.37
C LEU A 195 -0.96 -3.22 -15.75
N ILE A 196 0.35 -3.13 -16.01
CA ILE A 196 1.01 -1.86 -16.37
C ILE A 196 0.65 -1.46 -17.80
N SER A 197 0.75 -2.39 -18.78
CA SER A 197 0.59 -2.08 -20.20
C SER A 197 -0.86 -1.78 -20.60
N THR A 198 -1.83 -2.44 -19.97
CA THR A 198 -3.26 -2.26 -20.28
C THR A 198 -3.92 -1.12 -19.52
N GLY A 199 -3.27 -0.58 -18.48
CA GLY A 199 -3.88 0.38 -17.58
C GLY A 199 -5.01 -0.20 -16.71
N PHE A 200 -5.12 -1.54 -16.62
CA PHE A 200 -6.17 -2.22 -15.88
C PHE A 200 -6.22 -1.82 -14.41
N ALA A 201 -5.06 -1.55 -13.81
CA ALA A 201 -4.98 -1.01 -12.46
C ALA A 201 -5.80 0.29 -12.32
N GLY A 202 -5.68 1.20 -13.28
CA GLY A 202 -6.48 2.44 -13.32
C GLY A 202 -7.98 2.17 -13.45
N TYR A 203 -8.38 1.16 -14.20
CA TYR A 203 -9.79 0.77 -14.32
C TYR A 203 -10.39 0.33 -12.98
N LEU A 204 -9.60 -0.34 -12.12
CA LEU A 204 -10.04 -0.74 -10.77
C LEU A 204 -10.00 0.43 -9.78
N ILE A 205 -8.99 1.27 -9.86
CA ILE A 205 -8.73 2.33 -8.87
C ILE A 205 -9.64 3.55 -9.11
N ASN A 206 -9.80 4.00 -10.36
CA ASN A 206 -10.48 5.24 -10.68
C ASN A 206 -11.95 5.30 -10.21
N PRO A 207 -12.78 4.24 -10.29
CA PRO A 207 -14.15 4.29 -9.76
C PRO A 207 -14.19 4.56 -8.26
N VAL A 208 -13.31 3.91 -7.49
CA VAL A 208 -13.22 4.10 -6.04
C VAL A 208 -12.74 5.51 -5.72
N MET A 209 -11.72 6.00 -6.42
CA MET A 209 -11.22 7.36 -6.25
C MET A 209 -12.31 8.38 -6.55
N ASN A 210 -13.02 8.25 -7.67
CA ASN A 210 -14.11 9.16 -8.04
C ASN A 210 -15.23 9.16 -6.99
N MET A 211 -15.61 8.00 -6.50
CA MET A 211 -16.60 7.87 -5.42
C MET A 211 -16.13 8.59 -4.16
N VAL A 212 -14.92 8.32 -3.68
CA VAL A 212 -14.37 8.92 -2.45
C VAL A 212 -14.25 10.43 -2.59
N PHE A 213 -13.76 10.94 -3.73
CA PHE A 213 -13.66 12.38 -3.97
C PHE A 213 -15.04 13.05 -4.13
N SER A 214 -16.07 12.32 -4.57
CA SER A 214 -17.44 12.86 -4.60
C SER A 214 -18.02 13.11 -3.20
N TRP A 215 -17.58 12.35 -2.20
CA TRP A 215 -17.98 12.52 -0.80
C TRP A 215 -17.25 13.65 -0.05
N LEU A 216 -16.17 14.15 -0.65
CA LEU A 216 -15.43 15.30 -0.14
C LEU A 216 -16.02 16.65 -0.59
N ARG A 217 -16.86 16.63 -1.62
CA ARG A 217 -17.59 17.81 -2.13
C ARG A 217 -18.84 18.07 -1.30
#